data_709d8d73fef499f37277adccc30733e5
#
_entry.id   709d8d73fef499f37277adccc30733e5
#
_cell.length_a   1.000
_cell.length_b   1.000
_cell.length_c   1.000
_cell.angle_alpha   90.00
_cell.angle_beta   90.00
_cell.angle_gamma   90.00
#
_symmetry.space_group_name_H-M   'P 1'
#
loop_
_entity.id
_entity.type
_entity.pdbx_description
1 polymer ?
#
loop_
_entity_poly.entity_id
_entity_poly.type
_entity_poly.pdbx_seq_one_letter_code
_entity_poly.pdbx_strand_id
1 'polypeptide(L)'
;MKTNREILKFAFPAIIENFLQMLVGVSDTMIVAHLSLSAVAAVSLANNLITVYQAIFIALGTIVSSLFAKVLIAKKVEENPKRLINSATKLTFLIGLALGIVSVVGARPILYLLGARQQVLELSIIYLSLVGGLIVLLALMTTFGAFLRADGNTKTPMWASFFASLLNLILSIVFIFVFHLGVLGTALGAVIARFIGTLFLYYKLKDKRPDFQFYKVKLDHQLIKLSLPATGERLSMRLGDLLIMMIIVRLGERVFAGNAIGESITQFNYMPVFGMATVTVILVAQAAAENSIENVKAYIKKTYWLVTIMMFVIGLALLLTANILNQFFTTDRIAMNASTTVILFSFLATFFVTGATTYTAAFQGIGNTKLPFYATTLGMFGIRLLLGAFLALGLKLGLEGVWLAVLLDNLFRFIFLKIKFNRSLTSKILKKKY
;
A
#
# COMPACT_ATOMS: atom_id res chain seq x y z
N MET A 1 -15.19 19.06 -14.92
CA MET A 1 -14.55 18.81 -13.61
C MET A 1 -15.51 18.06 -12.69
N LYS A 2 -15.07 16.97 -12.04
CA LYS A 2 -15.94 16.19 -11.14
C LYS A 2 -16.27 16.96 -9.85
N THR A 3 -17.50 16.77 -9.35
CA THR A 3 -17.97 17.30 -8.06
C THR A 3 -17.37 16.51 -6.90
N ASN A 4 -17.45 17.06 -5.67
CA ASN A 4 -16.99 16.33 -4.46
C ASN A 4 -17.72 15.00 -4.28
N ARG A 5 -19.04 14.97 -4.55
CA ARG A 5 -19.86 13.75 -4.47
C ARG A 5 -19.40 12.68 -5.48
N GLU A 6 -19.07 13.08 -6.69
CA GLU A 6 -18.54 12.15 -7.71
C GLU A 6 -17.16 11.62 -7.34
N ILE A 7 -16.28 12.48 -6.77
CA ILE A 7 -14.96 12.06 -6.29
C ILE A 7 -15.12 11.04 -5.15
N LEU A 8 -16.00 11.30 -4.18
CA LEU A 8 -16.27 10.35 -3.10
C LEU A 8 -16.86 9.04 -3.62
N LYS A 9 -17.83 9.10 -4.55
CA LYS A 9 -18.40 7.89 -5.18
C LYS A 9 -17.36 7.06 -5.92
N PHE A 10 -16.33 7.71 -6.46
CA PHE A 10 -15.21 7.06 -7.12
C PHE A 10 -14.16 6.52 -6.14
N ALA A 11 -13.94 7.21 -5.02
CA ALA A 11 -12.96 6.83 -3.99
C ALA A 11 -13.48 5.74 -3.03
N PHE A 12 -14.77 5.74 -2.73
CA PHE A 12 -15.35 4.85 -1.73
C PHE A 12 -15.09 3.35 -2.00
N PRO A 13 -15.25 2.84 -3.23
CA PRO A 13 -14.88 1.47 -3.52
C PRO A 13 -13.38 1.17 -3.30
N ALA A 14 -12.49 2.11 -3.63
CA ALA A 14 -11.06 1.93 -3.40
C ALA A 14 -10.70 1.95 -1.91
N ILE A 15 -11.41 2.73 -1.10
CA ILE A 15 -11.26 2.75 0.36
C ILE A 15 -11.71 1.41 0.95
N ILE A 16 -12.89 0.91 0.52
CA ILE A 16 -13.40 -0.41 0.97
C ILE A 16 -12.44 -1.52 0.54
N GLU A 17 -11.89 -1.48 -0.67
CA GLU A 17 -10.92 -2.46 -1.14
C GLU A 17 -9.70 -2.56 -0.21
N ASN A 18 -9.13 -1.42 0.21
CA ASN A 18 -8.01 -1.40 1.16
C ASN A 18 -8.43 -1.96 2.54
N PHE A 19 -9.63 -1.61 3.00
CA PHE A 19 -10.17 -2.14 4.25
C PHE A 19 -10.33 -3.67 4.21
N LEU A 20 -10.87 -4.21 3.12
CA LEU A 20 -11.01 -5.65 2.94
C LEU A 20 -9.66 -6.37 2.91
N GLN A 21 -8.66 -5.79 2.25
CA GLN A 21 -7.30 -6.37 2.25
C GLN A 21 -6.69 -6.44 3.65
N MET A 22 -6.95 -5.44 4.49
CA MET A 22 -6.55 -5.46 5.90
C MET A 22 -7.26 -6.57 6.67
N LEU A 23 -8.58 -6.71 6.51
CA LEU A 23 -9.37 -7.74 7.19
C LEU A 23 -8.88 -9.16 6.85
N VAL A 24 -8.46 -9.41 5.62
CA VAL A 24 -7.88 -10.72 5.22
C VAL A 24 -6.67 -11.06 6.06
N GLY A 25 -5.72 -10.14 6.20
CA GLY A 25 -4.51 -10.38 7.00
C GLY A 25 -4.82 -10.73 8.46
N VAL A 26 -5.81 -10.03 9.04
CA VAL A 26 -6.28 -10.32 10.41
C VAL A 26 -6.96 -11.69 10.48
N SER A 27 -7.85 -12.01 9.53
CA SER A 27 -8.57 -13.28 9.50
C SER A 27 -7.63 -14.47 9.32
N ASP A 28 -6.66 -14.38 8.43
CA ASP A 28 -5.66 -15.44 8.22
C ASP A 28 -4.88 -15.70 9.52
N THR A 29 -4.47 -14.64 10.23
CA THR A 29 -3.76 -14.78 11.51
C THR A 29 -4.63 -15.42 12.58
N MET A 30 -5.91 -15.05 12.67
CA MET A 30 -6.87 -15.63 13.62
C MET A 30 -7.12 -17.11 13.36
N ILE A 31 -7.29 -17.52 12.11
CA ILE A 31 -7.51 -18.93 11.74
C ILE A 31 -6.28 -19.76 12.09
N VAL A 32 -5.08 -19.26 11.77
CA VAL A 32 -3.82 -19.95 12.04
C VAL A 32 -3.52 -20.04 13.55
N ALA A 33 -4.03 -19.12 14.35
CA ALA A 33 -3.89 -19.14 15.80
C ALA A 33 -4.53 -20.37 16.45
N HIS A 34 -5.53 -20.98 15.81
CA HIS A 34 -6.13 -22.25 16.26
C HIS A 34 -5.26 -23.48 15.99
N LEU A 35 -4.21 -23.38 15.17
CA LEU A 35 -3.29 -24.47 14.89
C LEU A 35 -2.18 -24.56 15.96
N SER A 36 -1.36 -23.53 16.06
CA SER A 36 -0.28 -23.42 17.05
C SER A 36 0.36 -22.04 17.03
N LEU A 37 1.06 -21.68 18.11
CA LEU A 37 1.86 -20.45 18.16
C LEU A 37 2.99 -20.44 17.11
N SER A 38 3.60 -21.59 16.85
CA SER A 38 4.61 -21.75 15.79
C SER A 38 4.03 -21.49 14.41
N ALA A 39 2.78 -21.88 14.15
CA ALA A 39 2.10 -21.61 12.88
C ALA A 39 1.81 -20.11 12.71
N VAL A 40 1.37 -19.42 13.78
CA VAL A 40 1.18 -17.95 13.76
C VAL A 40 2.48 -17.24 13.46
N ALA A 41 3.55 -17.59 14.16
CA ALA A 41 4.87 -16.99 13.95
C ALA A 41 5.36 -17.21 12.51
N ALA A 42 5.18 -18.43 11.98
CA ALA A 42 5.57 -18.80 10.64
C ALA A 42 4.84 -18.00 9.55
N VAL A 43 3.50 -17.94 9.63
CA VAL A 43 2.67 -17.21 8.66
C VAL A 43 2.94 -15.70 8.75
N SER A 44 3.08 -15.15 9.96
CA SER A 44 3.40 -13.74 10.17
C SER A 44 4.74 -13.35 9.56
N LEU A 45 5.77 -14.18 9.75
CA LEU A 45 7.10 -13.94 9.19
C LEU A 45 7.08 -13.96 7.65
N ALA A 46 6.42 -14.95 7.06
CA ALA A 46 6.26 -15.04 5.61
C ALA A 46 5.43 -13.87 5.04
N ASN A 47 4.37 -13.46 5.73
CA ASN A 47 3.54 -12.32 5.34
C ASN A 47 4.31 -10.99 5.37
N ASN A 48 5.29 -10.81 6.25
CA ASN A 48 6.16 -9.63 6.23
C ASN A 48 6.92 -9.50 4.89
N LEU A 49 7.45 -10.62 4.36
CA LEU A 49 8.08 -10.64 3.03
C LEU A 49 7.08 -10.38 1.90
N ILE A 50 5.91 -11.03 1.96
CA ILE A 50 4.85 -10.84 0.97
C ILE A 50 4.39 -9.38 0.93
N THR A 51 4.36 -8.69 2.07
CA THR A 51 4.01 -7.27 2.16
C THR A 51 5.03 -6.37 1.43
N VAL A 52 6.33 -6.74 1.45
CA VAL A 52 7.36 -6.05 0.65
C VAL A 52 7.10 -6.24 -0.85
N TYR A 53 6.78 -7.46 -1.29
CA TYR A 53 6.42 -7.73 -2.69
C TYR A 53 5.16 -6.97 -3.10
N GLN A 54 4.16 -6.94 -2.22
CA GLN A 54 2.93 -6.19 -2.45
C GLN A 54 3.19 -4.69 -2.63
N ALA A 55 4.12 -4.11 -1.88
CA ALA A 55 4.50 -2.71 -2.04
C ALA A 55 5.04 -2.40 -3.45
N ILE A 56 5.82 -3.32 -4.04
CA ILE A 56 6.30 -3.23 -5.43
C ILE A 56 5.10 -3.22 -6.41
N PHE A 57 4.15 -4.14 -6.25
CA PHE A 57 3.01 -4.24 -7.15
C PHE A 57 2.02 -3.08 -7.00
N ILE A 58 1.86 -2.53 -5.80
CA ILE A 58 1.07 -1.31 -5.58
C ILE A 58 1.71 -0.12 -6.30
N ALA A 59 3.05 0.02 -6.25
CA ALA A 59 3.76 1.06 -6.98
C ALA A 59 3.56 0.93 -8.48
N LEU A 60 3.76 -0.28 -9.03
CA LEU A 60 3.51 -0.59 -10.45
C LEU A 60 2.06 -0.28 -10.84
N GLY A 61 1.08 -0.76 -10.07
CA GLY A 61 -0.34 -0.51 -10.30
C GLY A 61 -0.70 0.99 -10.30
N THR A 62 -0.08 1.77 -9.44
CA THR A 62 -0.26 3.23 -9.38
C THR A 62 0.22 3.90 -10.68
N ILE A 63 1.40 3.52 -11.18
CA ILE A 63 1.95 4.07 -12.43
C ILE A 63 1.16 3.58 -13.64
N VAL A 64 0.76 2.31 -13.66
CA VAL A 64 -0.14 1.76 -14.68
C VAL A 64 -1.44 2.55 -14.73
N SER A 65 -2.08 2.82 -13.58
CA SER A 65 -3.30 3.64 -13.52
C SER A 65 -3.07 5.06 -14.05
N SER A 66 -1.93 5.69 -13.70
CA SER A 66 -1.57 7.02 -14.18
C SER A 66 -1.40 7.08 -15.70
N LEU A 67 -0.60 6.16 -16.25
CA LEU A 67 -0.32 6.13 -17.70
C LEU A 67 -1.58 5.76 -18.49
N PHE A 68 -2.31 4.76 -18.03
CA PHE A 68 -3.53 4.32 -18.71
C PHE A 68 -4.61 5.41 -18.71
N ALA A 69 -4.80 6.11 -17.59
CA ALA A 69 -5.71 7.25 -17.50
C ALA A 69 -5.34 8.40 -18.49
N LYS A 70 -4.03 8.61 -18.73
CA LYS A 70 -3.57 9.58 -19.75
C LYS A 70 -3.87 9.14 -21.17
N VAL A 71 -3.56 7.87 -21.48
CA VAL A 71 -3.78 7.30 -22.82
C VAL A 71 -5.26 7.34 -23.21
N LEU A 72 -6.17 7.08 -22.26
CA LEU A 72 -7.61 7.14 -22.50
C LEU A 72 -8.13 8.54 -22.88
N ILE A 73 -7.47 9.61 -22.40
CA ILE A 73 -7.87 11.00 -22.65
C ILE A 73 -7.17 11.59 -23.89
N ALA A 74 -5.91 11.21 -24.12
CA ALA A 74 -5.04 11.88 -25.08
C ALA A 74 -5.51 11.76 -26.55
N LYS A 75 -6.40 10.82 -26.90
CA LYS A 75 -6.93 10.57 -28.27
C LYS A 75 -5.86 10.59 -29.38
N LYS A 76 -4.58 10.49 -29.05
CA LYS A 76 -3.51 10.47 -30.04
C LYS A 76 -3.46 9.09 -30.68
N VAL A 77 -3.50 9.06 -31.99
CA VAL A 77 -3.47 7.83 -32.83
C VAL A 77 -2.24 6.94 -32.53
N GLU A 78 -1.16 7.54 -31.99
CA GLU A 78 0.10 6.83 -31.70
C GLU A 78 0.11 6.07 -30.37
N GLU A 79 -0.74 6.40 -29.41
CA GLU A 79 -0.78 5.75 -28.09
C GLU A 79 -1.91 4.70 -28.04
N ASN A 80 -1.61 3.47 -28.50
CA ASN A 80 -2.56 2.36 -28.44
C ASN A 80 -2.70 1.84 -26.97
N PRO A 81 -3.90 1.96 -26.35
CA PRO A 81 -4.12 1.46 -24.99
C PRO A 81 -3.74 -0.01 -24.81
N LYS A 82 -3.94 -0.82 -25.83
CA LYS A 82 -3.62 -2.26 -25.82
C LYS A 82 -2.11 -2.52 -25.70
N ARG A 83 -1.27 -1.67 -26.31
CA ARG A 83 0.18 -1.76 -26.17
C ARG A 83 0.62 -1.54 -24.72
N LEU A 84 0.06 -0.55 -24.03
CA LEU A 84 0.35 -0.28 -22.62
C LEU A 84 -0.13 -1.43 -21.73
N ILE A 85 -1.34 -1.95 -21.98
CA ILE A 85 -1.88 -3.10 -21.22
C ILE A 85 -0.95 -4.30 -21.36
N ASN A 86 -0.55 -4.66 -22.58
CA ASN A 86 0.32 -5.80 -22.83
C ASN A 86 1.71 -5.59 -22.19
N SER A 87 2.27 -4.40 -22.31
CA SER A 87 3.57 -4.07 -21.70
C SER A 87 3.52 -4.13 -20.17
N ALA A 88 2.51 -3.56 -19.55
CA ALA A 88 2.35 -3.56 -18.10
C ALA A 88 2.09 -4.97 -17.57
N THR A 89 1.26 -5.76 -18.26
CA THR A 89 1.01 -7.16 -17.89
C THR A 89 2.28 -8.00 -17.99
N LYS A 90 3.06 -7.83 -19.08
CA LYS A 90 4.37 -8.49 -19.24
C LYS A 90 5.34 -8.12 -18.12
N LEU A 91 5.49 -6.83 -17.83
CA LEU A 91 6.39 -6.36 -16.78
C LEU A 91 5.99 -6.92 -15.41
N THR A 92 4.72 -6.84 -15.08
CA THR A 92 4.17 -7.37 -13.82
C THR A 92 4.35 -8.88 -13.71
N PHE A 93 4.11 -9.61 -14.80
CA PHE A 93 4.31 -11.06 -14.85
C PHE A 93 5.77 -11.43 -14.62
N LEU A 94 6.72 -10.76 -15.31
CA LEU A 94 8.16 -11.03 -15.17
C LEU A 94 8.66 -10.74 -13.75
N ILE A 95 8.24 -9.61 -13.15
CA ILE A 95 8.62 -9.28 -11.77
C ILE A 95 7.99 -10.27 -10.79
N GLY A 96 6.70 -10.60 -10.98
CA GLY A 96 6.01 -11.58 -10.16
C GLY A 96 6.63 -12.97 -10.23
N LEU A 97 7.04 -13.40 -11.43
CA LEU A 97 7.73 -14.67 -11.65
C LEU A 97 9.12 -14.68 -10.98
N ALA A 98 9.90 -13.60 -11.16
CA ALA A 98 11.22 -13.48 -10.55
C ALA A 98 11.14 -13.53 -9.01
N LEU A 99 10.21 -12.78 -8.40
CA LEU A 99 9.97 -12.82 -6.96
C LEU A 99 9.42 -14.18 -6.51
N GLY A 100 8.62 -14.83 -7.34
CA GLY A 100 8.14 -16.19 -7.10
C GLY A 100 9.30 -17.21 -7.04
N ILE A 101 10.21 -17.16 -7.99
CA ILE A 101 11.41 -18.00 -8.01
C ILE A 101 12.28 -17.73 -6.77
N VAL A 102 12.49 -16.46 -6.42
CA VAL A 102 13.21 -16.07 -5.19
C VAL A 102 12.52 -16.63 -3.94
N SER A 103 11.20 -16.63 -3.91
CA SER A 103 10.43 -17.16 -2.77
C SER A 103 10.50 -18.67 -2.64
N VAL A 104 10.66 -19.42 -3.73
CA VAL A 104 10.79 -20.88 -3.70
C VAL A 104 12.23 -21.29 -3.41
N VAL A 105 13.19 -20.79 -4.20
CA VAL A 105 14.60 -21.16 -4.10
C VAL A 105 15.26 -20.55 -2.87
N GLY A 106 14.92 -19.30 -2.57
CA GLY A 106 15.47 -18.52 -1.45
C GLY A 106 14.71 -18.66 -0.12
N ALA A 107 13.61 -19.42 -0.05
CA ALA A 107 12.80 -19.50 1.13
C ALA A 107 13.60 -19.81 2.40
N ARG A 108 14.37 -20.89 2.38
CA ARG A 108 15.13 -21.35 3.55
C ARG A 108 16.19 -20.34 4.02
N PRO A 109 17.12 -19.86 3.17
CA PRO A 109 18.12 -18.89 3.60
C PRO A 109 17.53 -17.56 4.03
N ILE A 110 16.52 -17.04 3.33
CA ILE A 110 15.87 -15.76 3.69
C ILE A 110 15.19 -15.85 5.05
N LEU A 111 14.37 -16.87 5.27
CA LEU A 111 13.64 -17.05 6.53
C LEU A 111 14.59 -17.35 7.69
N TYR A 112 15.67 -18.11 7.45
CA TYR A 112 16.69 -18.35 8.45
C TYR A 112 17.41 -17.05 8.87
N LEU A 113 17.75 -16.18 7.91
CA LEU A 113 18.33 -14.85 8.17
C LEU A 113 17.37 -13.94 8.94
N LEU A 114 16.05 -14.07 8.70
CA LEU A 114 15.01 -13.34 9.45
C LEU A 114 14.73 -13.90 10.83
N GLY A 115 15.45 -14.92 11.26
CA GLY A 115 15.39 -15.45 12.61
C GLY A 115 14.51 -16.69 12.80
N ALA A 116 13.91 -17.24 11.71
CA ALA A 116 13.15 -18.48 11.82
C ALA A 116 14.06 -19.66 12.19
N ARG A 117 13.59 -20.50 13.11
CA ARG A 117 14.28 -21.71 13.57
C ARG A 117 13.30 -22.87 13.70
N GLN A 118 13.84 -24.07 13.61
CA GLN A 118 13.09 -25.32 13.87
C GLN A 118 11.71 -25.35 13.15
N GLN A 119 10.65 -25.63 13.89
CA GLN A 119 9.29 -25.76 13.36
C GLN A 119 8.78 -24.49 12.68
N VAL A 120 9.11 -23.30 13.21
CA VAL A 120 8.74 -22.03 12.57
C VAL A 120 9.35 -21.90 11.18
N LEU A 121 10.61 -22.33 11.01
CA LEU A 121 11.29 -22.30 9.71
C LEU A 121 10.59 -23.20 8.70
N GLU A 122 10.31 -24.45 9.04
CA GLU A 122 9.67 -25.41 8.12
C GLU A 122 8.27 -24.93 7.70
N LEU A 123 7.44 -24.50 8.66
CA LEU A 123 6.11 -23.98 8.36
C LEU A 123 6.16 -22.69 7.52
N SER A 124 7.13 -21.80 7.78
CA SER A 124 7.31 -20.58 6.99
C SER A 124 7.74 -20.89 5.55
N ILE A 125 8.60 -21.90 5.34
CA ILE A 125 9.02 -22.34 4.01
C ILE A 125 7.81 -22.82 3.21
N ILE A 126 6.94 -23.67 3.80
CA ILE A 126 5.72 -24.15 3.15
C ILE A 126 4.86 -22.97 2.68
N TYR A 127 4.57 -22.02 3.59
CA TYR A 127 3.72 -20.89 3.29
C TYR A 127 4.35 -19.94 2.25
N LEU A 128 5.61 -19.57 2.43
CA LEU A 128 6.30 -18.65 1.52
C LEU A 128 6.51 -19.27 0.13
N SER A 129 6.88 -20.54 0.05
CA SER A 129 7.08 -21.21 -1.24
C SER A 129 5.78 -21.29 -2.05
N LEU A 130 4.64 -21.46 -1.41
CA LEU A 130 3.36 -21.53 -2.11
C LEU A 130 2.78 -20.14 -2.41
N VAL A 131 2.60 -19.30 -1.39
CA VAL A 131 1.97 -17.97 -1.55
C VAL A 131 2.92 -16.99 -2.22
N GLY A 132 4.19 -16.99 -1.82
CA GLY A 132 5.25 -16.19 -2.45
C GLY A 132 5.65 -16.74 -3.82
N GLY A 133 5.73 -18.06 -3.98
CA GLY A 133 6.03 -18.71 -5.26
C GLY A 133 5.02 -18.37 -6.35
N LEU A 134 3.73 -18.27 -5.99
CA LEU A 134 2.64 -17.88 -6.89
C LEU A 134 2.23 -16.41 -6.72
N ILE A 135 3.14 -15.55 -6.25
CA ILE A 135 2.88 -14.12 -6.04
C ILE A 135 2.49 -13.39 -7.34
N VAL A 136 2.81 -13.95 -8.49
CA VAL A 136 2.41 -13.45 -9.80
C VAL A 136 0.89 -13.28 -9.91
N LEU A 137 0.09 -14.09 -9.23
CA LEU A 137 -1.36 -13.96 -9.21
C LEU A 137 -1.80 -12.65 -8.53
N LEU A 138 -1.21 -12.33 -7.37
CA LEU A 138 -1.45 -11.05 -6.70
C LEU A 138 -0.99 -9.86 -7.55
N ALA A 139 0.16 -10.00 -8.19
CA ALA A 139 0.72 -8.99 -9.09
C ALA A 139 -0.24 -8.67 -10.25
N LEU A 140 -0.74 -9.70 -10.94
CA LEU A 140 -1.70 -9.57 -12.03
C LEU A 140 -3.05 -9.01 -11.55
N MET A 141 -3.55 -9.49 -10.41
CA MET A 141 -4.79 -8.97 -9.80
C MET A 141 -4.68 -7.48 -9.52
N THR A 142 -3.56 -7.01 -8.97
CA THR A 142 -3.29 -5.60 -8.72
C THR A 142 -3.25 -4.78 -10.01
N THR A 143 -2.58 -5.29 -11.05
CA THR A 143 -2.44 -4.62 -12.36
C THR A 143 -3.76 -4.55 -13.11
N PHE A 144 -4.55 -5.63 -13.15
CA PHE A 144 -5.86 -5.63 -13.80
C PHE A 144 -6.84 -4.71 -13.05
N GLY A 145 -6.80 -4.71 -11.72
CA GLY A 145 -7.53 -3.74 -10.92
C GLY A 145 -7.14 -2.28 -11.22
N ALA A 146 -5.84 -2.02 -11.46
CA ALA A 146 -5.33 -0.71 -11.81
C ALA A 146 -5.89 -0.22 -13.16
N PHE A 147 -5.97 -1.07 -14.19
CA PHE A 147 -6.60 -0.74 -15.46
C PHE A 147 -8.08 -0.40 -15.31
N LEU A 148 -8.83 -1.23 -14.59
CA LEU A 148 -10.27 -1.00 -14.38
C LEU A 148 -10.52 0.30 -13.61
N ARG A 149 -9.74 0.59 -12.57
CA ARG A 149 -9.85 1.86 -11.82
C ARG A 149 -9.55 3.07 -12.71
N ALA A 150 -8.52 3.00 -13.53
CA ALA A 150 -8.16 4.07 -14.47
C ALA A 150 -9.22 4.29 -15.56
N ASP A 151 -9.93 3.22 -15.93
CA ASP A 151 -11.08 3.26 -16.86
C ASP A 151 -12.38 3.79 -16.20
N GLY A 152 -12.34 4.19 -14.94
CA GLY A 152 -13.49 4.69 -14.19
C GLY A 152 -14.28 3.63 -13.43
N ASN A 153 -13.94 2.35 -13.54
CA ASN A 153 -14.63 1.26 -12.87
C ASN A 153 -13.89 0.86 -11.59
N THR A 154 -14.17 1.54 -10.49
CA THR A 154 -13.58 1.23 -9.17
C THR A 154 -14.34 0.14 -8.42
N LYS A 155 -15.60 -0.13 -8.80
CA LYS A 155 -16.44 -1.13 -8.13
C LYS A 155 -16.00 -2.56 -8.42
N THR A 156 -15.63 -2.86 -9.66
CA THR A 156 -15.22 -4.23 -10.04
C THR A 156 -14.00 -4.73 -9.29
N PRO A 157 -12.88 -3.96 -9.14
CA PRO A 157 -11.76 -4.37 -8.30
C PRO A 157 -12.15 -4.56 -6.83
N MET A 158 -13.00 -3.69 -6.27
CA MET A 158 -13.52 -3.84 -4.92
C MET A 158 -14.26 -5.18 -4.73
N TRP A 159 -15.19 -5.51 -5.63
CA TRP A 159 -15.91 -6.78 -5.56
C TRP A 159 -14.99 -7.99 -5.77
N ALA A 160 -14.00 -7.88 -6.68
CA ALA A 160 -12.99 -8.93 -6.85
C ALA A 160 -12.21 -9.18 -5.56
N SER A 161 -11.77 -8.12 -4.89
CA SER A 161 -11.08 -8.22 -3.60
C SER A 161 -11.98 -8.78 -2.51
N PHE A 162 -13.26 -8.37 -2.45
CA PHE A 162 -14.23 -8.90 -1.50
C PHE A 162 -14.45 -10.41 -1.66
N PHE A 163 -14.77 -10.85 -2.87
CA PHE A 163 -15.02 -12.28 -3.13
C PHE A 163 -13.75 -13.11 -2.96
N ALA A 164 -12.58 -12.61 -3.37
CA ALA A 164 -11.31 -13.28 -3.13
C ALA A 164 -11.03 -13.41 -1.62
N SER A 165 -11.30 -12.36 -0.83
CA SER A 165 -11.14 -12.37 0.62
C SER A 165 -12.05 -13.38 1.29
N LEU A 166 -13.32 -13.35 0.93
CA LEU A 166 -14.33 -14.28 1.46
C LEU A 166 -14.00 -15.75 1.10
N LEU A 167 -13.60 -15.96 -0.14
CA LEU A 167 -13.21 -17.29 -0.63
C LEU A 167 -11.96 -17.80 0.08
N ASN A 168 -10.94 -16.92 0.27
CA ASN A 168 -9.75 -17.26 1.05
C ASN A 168 -10.13 -17.72 2.47
N LEU A 169 -10.99 -16.95 3.16
CA LEU A 169 -11.47 -17.29 4.50
C LEU A 169 -12.14 -18.66 4.53
N ILE A 170 -13.11 -18.89 3.63
CA ILE A 170 -13.86 -20.17 3.56
C ILE A 170 -12.93 -21.33 3.25
N LEU A 171 -12.08 -21.20 2.24
CA LEU A 171 -11.15 -22.26 1.84
C LEU A 171 -10.12 -22.56 2.95
N SER A 172 -9.60 -21.52 3.63
CA SER A 172 -8.68 -21.70 4.74
C SER A 172 -9.33 -22.50 5.88
N ILE A 173 -10.57 -22.16 6.24
CA ILE A 173 -11.34 -22.92 7.25
C ILE A 173 -11.53 -24.38 6.82
N VAL A 174 -12.00 -24.61 5.59
CA VAL A 174 -12.23 -25.96 5.06
C VAL A 174 -10.93 -26.76 5.01
N PHE A 175 -9.86 -26.20 4.48
CA PHE A 175 -8.58 -26.92 4.35
C PHE A 175 -7.92 -27.19 5.70
N ILE A 176 -8.11 -26.34 6.70
CA ILE A 176 -7.55 -26.56 8.04
C ILE A 176 -8.40 -27.56 8.84
N PHE A 177 -9.70 -27.33 8.94
CA PHE A 177 -10.54 -28.06 9.89
C PHE A 177 -11.17 -29.30 9.30
N VAL A 178 -11.42 -29.35 7.97
CA VAL A 178 -12.00 -30.57 7.32
C VAL A 178 -10.89 -31.45 6.75
N PHE A 179 -9.92 -30.85 6.03
CA PHE A 179 -8.84 -31.61 5.40
C PHE A 179 -7.57 -31.74 6.26
N HIS A 180 -7.52 -31.08 7.41
CA HIS A 180 -6.38 -31.12 8.35
C HIS A 180 -5.01 -30.74 7.74
N LEU A 181 -4.99 -29.86 6.74
CA LEU A 181 -3.78 -29.47 6.02
C LEU A 181 -2.90 -28.46 6.77
N GLY A 182 -3.31 -27.96 7.95
CA GLY A 182 -2.54 -27.00 8.74
C GLY A 182 -2.20 -25.73 7.95
N VAL A 183 -0.95 -25.27 8.05
CA VAL A 183 -0.45 -24.06 7.37
C VAL A 183 -0.52 -24.17 5.83
N LEU A 184 -0.38 -25.39 5.28
CA LEU A 184 -0.55 -25.61 3.85
C LEU A 184 -1.98 -25.26 3.40
N GLY A 185 -2.99 -25.52 4.25
CA GLY A 185 -4.39 -25.20 3.97
C GLY A 185 -4.63 -23.70 3.79
N THR A 186 -4.06 -22.84 4.66
CA THR A 186 -4.17 -21.38 4.50
C THR A 186 -3.47 -20.90 3.25
N ALA A 187 -2.29 -21.45 2.95
CA ALA A 187 -1.53 -21.10 1.76
C ALA A 187 -2.30 -21.43 0.46
N LEU A 188 -2.90 -22.64 0.39
CA LEU A 188 -3.73 -23.06 -0.73
C LEU A 188 -4.98 -22.18 -0.86
N GLY A 189 -5.67 -21.87 0.25
CA GLY A 189 -6.82 -20.98 0.26
C GLY A 189 -6.50 -19.62 -0.34
N ALA A 190 -5.39 -19.02 0.09
CA ALA A 190 -4.92 -17.73 -0.42
C ALA A 190 -4.58 -17.75 -1.93
N VAL A 191 -3.91 -18.79 -2.39
CA VAL A 191 -3.52 -18.93 -3.81
C VAL A 191 -4.75 -19.14 -4.70
N ILE A 192 -5.65 -20.05 -4.33
CA ILE A 192 -6.88 -20.32 -5.10
C ILE A 192 -7.76 -19.07 -5.16
N ALA A 193 -7.93 -18.37 -4.06
CA ALA A 193 -8.72 -17.14 -4.00
C ALA A 193 -8.13 -16.04 -4.91
N ARG A 194 -6.80 -15.87 -4.91
CA ARG A 194 -6.10 -14.93 -5.80
C ARG A 194 -6.20 -15.34 -7.25
N PHE A 195 -6.11 -16.62 -7.56
CA PHE A 195 -6.28 -17.14 -8.92
C PHE A 195 -7.66 -16.81 -9.47
N ILE A 196 -8.72 -17.11 -8.71
CA ILE A 196 -10.11 -16.83 -9.09
C ILE A 196 -10.34 -15.32 -9.21
N GLY A 197 -9.83 -14.51 -8.27
CA GLY A 197 -9.90 -13.05 -8.33
C GLY A 197 -9.20 -12.47 -9.56
N THR A 198 -8.02 -12.99 -9.90
CA THR A 198 -7.27 -12.59 -11.10
C THR A 198 -8.04 -12.93 -12.37
N LEU A 199 -8.58 -14.15 -12.45
CA LEU A 199 -9.37 -14.63 -13.57
C LEU A 199 -10.65 -13.79 -13.76
N PHE A 200 -11.34 -13.49 -12.66
CA PHE A 200 -12.51 -12.61 -12.68
C PHE A 200 -12.19 -11.21 -13.24
N LEU A 201 -11.09 -10.58 -12.76
CA LEU A 201 -10.68 -9.27 -13.29
C LEU A 201 -10.26 -9.33 -14.75
N TYR A 202 -9.55 -10.40 -15.16
CA TYR A 202 -9.20 -10.63 -16.57
C TYR A 202 -10.44 -10.66 -17.48
N TYR A 203 -11.47 -11.40 -17.08
CA TYR A 203 -12.72 -11.44 -17.84
C TYR A 203 -13.44 -10.08 -17.87
N LYS A 204 -13.36 -9.30 -16.81
CA LYS A 204 -13.97 -7.96 -16.71
C LYS A 204 -13.26 -6.90 -17.55
N LEU A 205 -12.02 -7.12 -17.98
CA LEU A 205 -11.32 -6.23 -18.91
C LEU A 205 -11.93 -6.24 -20.33
N LYS A 206 -12.73 -7.25 -20.69
CA LYS A 206 -13.41 -7.37 -22.00
C LYS A 206 -12.44 -7.18 -23.18
N ASP A 207 -12.69 -6.19 -24.04
CA ASP A 207 -11.87 -5.88 -25.23
C ASP A 207 -10.46 -5.35 -24.89
N LYS A 208 -10.24 -4.99 -23.63
CA LYS A 208 -8.95 -4.53 -23.09
C LYS A 208 -8.13 -5.67 -22.48
N ARG A 209 -8.44 -6.94 -22.79
CA ARG A 209 -7.65 -8.08 -22.30
C ARG A 209 -6.24 -8.06 -22.87
N PRO A 210 -5.22 -8.35 -22.05
CA PRO A 210 -3.87 -8.49 -22.55
C PRO A 210 -3.73 -9.72 -23.45
N ASP A 211 -2.86 -9.60 -24.45
CA ASP A 211 -2.43 -10.72 -25.28
C ASP A 211 -1.23 -11.38 -24.59
N PHE A 212 -1.34 -12.62 -24.13
CA PHE A 212 -0.28 -13.33 -23.43
C PHE A 212 0.91 -13.79 -24.33
N GLN A 213 0.99 -13.26 -25.57
CA GLN A 213 2.15 -13.49 -26.46
C GLN A 213 3.32 -12.60 -26.04
N PHE A 214 3.82 -12.78 -24.81
CA PHE A 214 4.84 -11.93 -24.22
C PHE A 214 6.12 -11.78 -25.03
N TYR A 215 6.47 -12.75 -25.88
CA TYR A 215 7.65 -12.67 -26.74
C TYR A 215 7.56 -11.57 -27.80
N LYS A 216 6.37 -11.22 -28.26
CA LYS A 216 6.13 -10.14 -29.23
C LYS A 216 5.97 -8.75 -28.59
N VAL A 217 5.75 -8.68 -27.27
CA VAL A 217 5.48 -7.43 -26.57
C VAL A 217 6.77 -6.72 -26.22
N LYS A 218 6.99 -5.52 -26.75
CA LYS A 218 8.07 -4.62 -26.31
C LYS A 218 7.66 -3.94 -25.00
N LEU A 219 8.58 -3.94 -24.04
CA LEU A 219 8.36 -3.22 -22.76
C LEU A 219 8.35 -1.71 -23.02
N ASP A 220 7.38 -1.04 -22.41
CA ASP A 220 7.28 0.40 -22.50
C ASP A 220 8.32 1.07 -21.58
N HIS A 221 9.21 1.87 -22.21
CA HIS A 221 10.30 2.53 -21.50
C HIS A 221 9.79 3.54 -20.46
N GLN A 222 8.70 4.23 -20.75
CA GLN A 222 8.12 5.21 -19.82
C GLN A 222 7.55 4.52 -18.58
N LEU A 223 6.90 3.36 -18.76
CA LEU A 223 6.42 2.55 -17.66
C LEU A 223 7.56 2.16 -16.71
N ILE A 224 8.67 1.62 -17.25
CA ILE A 224 9.84 1.22 -16.44
C ILE A 224 10.44 2.45 -15.74
N LYS A 225 10.67 3.53 -16.47
CA LYS A 225 11.29 4.77 -15.96
C LYS A 225 10.50 5.40 -14.81
N LEU A 226 9.17 5.30 -14.82
CA LEU A 226 8.32 5.83 -13.76
C LEU A 226 8.12 4.84 -12.62
N SER A 227 8.07 3.53 -12.92
CA SER A 227 7.83 2.50 -11.91
C SER A 227 9.03 2.31 -10.99
N LEU A 228 10.26 2.46 -11.48
CA LEU A 228 11.46 2.25 -10.67
C LEU A 228 11.56 3.21 -9.47
N PRO A 229 11.45 4.56 -9.62
CA PRO A 229 11.44 5.44 -8.47
C PRO A 229 10.20 5.27 -7.58
N ALA A 230 9.02 4.97 -8.15
CA ALA A 230 7.82 4.71 -7.37
C ALA A 230 7.96 3.46 -6.49
N THR A 231 8.59 2.41 -7.02
CA THR A 231 8.95 1.21 -6.25
C THR A 231 9.97 1.54 -5.17
N GLY A 232 11.01 2.30 -5.50
CA GLY A 232 12.01 2.77 -4.54
C GLY A 232 11.39 3.58 -3.39
N GLU A 233 10.41 4.43 -3.68
CA GLU A 233 9.65 5.16 -2.66
C GLU A 233 8.96 4.21 -1.67
N ARG A 234 8.24 3.21 -2.17
CA ARG A 234 7.54 2.24 -1.33
C ARG A 234 8.48 1.35 -0.51
N LEU A 235 9.59 0.94 -1.12
CA LEU A 235 10.62 0.18 -0.42
C LEU A 235 11.31 1.02 0.65
N SER A 236 11.61 2.29 0.39
CA SER A 236 12.17 3.21 1.39
C SER A 236 11.24 3.37 2.59
N MET A 237 9.91 3.48 2.37
CA MET A 237 8.93 3.50 3.45
C MET A 237 9.00 2.22 4.29
N ARG A 238 8.95 1.04 3.65
CA ARG A 238 8.98 -0.25 4.37
C ARG A 238 10.27 -0.47 5.15
N LEU A 239 11.42 -0.15 4.56
CA LEU A 239 12.70 -0.21 5.26
C LEU A 239 12.76 0.77 6.43
N GLY A 240 12.27 1.99 6.25
CA GLY A 240 12.19 2.97 7.32
C GLY A 240 11.29 2.51 8.47
N ASP A 241 10.12 1.96 8.19
CA ASP A 241 9.20 1.42 9.20
C ASP A 241 9.87 0.29 10.01
N LEU A 242 10.60 -0.63 9.35
CA LEU A 242 11.35 -1.70 10.03
C LEU A 242 12.46 -1.15 10.95
N LEU A 243 13.21 -0.15 10.50
CA LEU A 243 14.28 0.45 11.30
C LEU A 243 13.74 1.23 12.50
N ILE A 244 12.62 1.92 12.36
CA ILE A 244 11.92 2.58 13.47
C ILE A 244 11.42 1.55 14.48
N MET A 245 10.87 0.44 14.02
CA MET A 245 10.42 -0.66 14.88
C MET A 245 11.59 -1.17 15.75
N MET A 246 12.81 -1.28 15.19
CA MET A 246 14.01 -1.66 15.97
C MET A 246 14.37 -0.65 17.07
N ILE A 247 14.10 0.63 16.86
CA ILE A 247 14.28 1.66 17.90
C ILE A 247 13.23 1.48 19.00
N ILE A 248 11.94 1.27 18.63
CA ILE A 248 10.84 1.12 19.59
C ILE A 248 11.05 -0.13 20.47
N VAL A 249 11.55 -1.23 19.90
CA VAL A 249 11.88 -2.45 20.67
C VAL A 249 12.88 -2.17 21.79
N ARG A 250 13.85 -1.25 21.58
CA ARG A 250 14.83 -0.85 22.62
C ARG A 250 14.21 -0.03 23.76
N LEU A 251 13.02 0.52 23.59
CA LEU A 251 12.30 1.25 24.64
C LEU A 251 11.61 0.32 25.65
N GLY A 252 11.61 -0.99 25.39
CA GLY A 252 11.07 -2.02 26.26
C GLY A 252 9.82 -2.70 25.72
N GLU A 253 9.62 -3.94 26.16
CA GLU A 253 8.59 -4.84 25.66
C GLU A 253 7.17 -4.27 25.80
N ARG A 254 6.83 -3.67 26.95
CA ARG A 254 5.51 -3.08 27.20
C ARG A 254 5.22 -1.88 26.30
N VAL A 255 6.22 -1.03 26.05
CA VAL A 255 6.11 0.13 25.15
C VAL A 255 5.93 -0.36 23.71
N PHE A 256 6.71 -1.36 23.31
CA PHE A 256 6.60 -1.98 21.99
C PHE A 256 5.21 -2.61 21.76
N ALA A 257 4.71 -3.37 22.74
CA ALA A 257 3.36 -3.93 22.66
C ALA A 257 2.29 -2.84 22.56
N GLY A 258 2.38 -1.78 23.34
CA GLY A 258 1.49 -0.64 23.27
C GLY A 258 1.55 0.09 21.93
N ASN A 259 2.74 0.28 21.35
CA ASN A 259 2.90 0.83 20.00
C ASN A 259 2.20 -0.05 18.97
N ALA A 260 2.37 -1.37 19.01
CA ALA A 260 1.72 -2.28 18.07
C ALA A 260 0.18 -2.25 18.18
N ILE A 261 -0.37 -2.12 19.39
CA ILE A 261 -1.81 -1.92 19.62
C ILE A 261 -2.26 -0.61 18.98
N GLY A 262 -1.56 0.50 19.28
CA GLY A 262 -1.89 1.82 18.74
C GLY A 262 -1.83 1.86 17.21
N GLU A 263 -0.81 1.25 16.59
CA GLU A 263 -0.71 1.12 15.14
C GLU A 263 -1.88 0.31 14.55
N SER A 264 -2.28 -0.79 15.20
CA SER A 264 -3.41 -1.59 14.76
C SER A 264 -4.73 -0.81 14.78
N ILE A 265 -4.94 0.00 15.82
CA ILE A 265 -6.12 0.87 15.95
C ILE A 265 -6.06 1.99 14.89
N THR A 266 -4.92 2.66 14.74
CA THR A 266 -4.79 3.80 13.82
C THR A 266 -4.76 3.39 12.35
N GLN A 267 -4.51 2.11 12.03
CA GLN A 267 -4.58 1.61 10.67
C GLN A 267 -5.93 1.87 10.01
N PHE A 268 -7.02 1.82 10.77
CA PHE A 268 -8.37 2.18 10.29
C PHE A 268 -8.43 3.63 9.81
N ASN A 269 -7.72 4.55 10.48
CA ASN A 269 -7.66 5.95 10.10
C ASN A 269 -6.94 6.19 8.77
N TYR A 270 -5.98 5.32 8.41
CA TYR A 270 -5.21 5.46 7.17
C TYR A 270 -5.90 4.89 5.92
N MET A 271 -6.96 4.08 6.05
CA MET A 271 -7.65 3.49 4.89
C MET A 271 -8.20 4.54 3.89
N PRO A 272 -8.84 5.64 4.33
CA PRO A 272 -9.29 6.69 3.42
C PRO A 272 -8.18 7.30 2.58
N VAL A 273 -6.99 7.54 3.15
CA VAL A 273 -5.91 8.20 2.41
C VAL A 273 -5.33 7.30 1.32
N PHE A 274 -5.23 6.00 1.54
CA PHE A 274 -4.75 5.07 0.53
C PHE A 274 -5.73 4.95 -0.65
N GLY A 275 -7.03 4.86 -0.37
CA GLY A 275 -8.06 4.84 -1.41
C GLY A 275 -8.11 6.16 -2.19
N MET A 276 -8.08 7.30 -1.50
CA MET A 276 -8.11 8.63 -2.12
C MET A 276 -6.83 8.91 -2.93
N ALA A 277 -5.66 8.42 -2.50
CA ALA A 277 -4.42 8.55 -3.24
C ALA A 277 -4.53 7.94 -4.65
N THR A 278 -5.09 6.73 -4.76
CA THR A 278 -5.33 6.07 -6.04
C THR A 278 -6.22 6.92 -6.95
N VAL A 279 -7.30 7.49 -6.41
CA VAL A 279 -8.21 8.38 -7.15
C VAL A 279 -7.53 9.69 -7.56
N THR A 280 -6.74 10.27 -6.66
CA THR A 280 -5.97 11.50 -6.94
C THR A 280 -5.01 11.28 -8.11
N VAL A 281 -4.27 10.16 -8.14
CA VAL A 281 -3.39 9.81 -9.26
C VAL A 281 -4.15 9.82 -10.58
N ILE A 282 -5.30 9.15 -10.64
CA ILE A 282 -6.11 9.01 -11.86
C ILE A 282 -6.66 10.37 -12.32
N LEU A 283 -7.28 11.13 -11.42
CA LEU A 283 -7.89 12.44 -11.75
C LEU A 283 -6.84 13.45 -12.18
N VAL A 284 -5.70 13.48 -11.50
CA VAL A 284 -4.58 14.37 -11.86
C VAL A 284 -3.96 13.94 -13.20
N ALA A 285 -3.84 12.62 -13.46
CA ALA A 285 -3.34 12.11 -14.73
C ALA A 285 -4.25 12.50 -15.90
N GLN A 286 -5.57 12.37 -15.73
CA GLN A 286 -6.58 12.80 -16.71
C GLN A 286 -6.51 14.30 -16.98
N ALA A 287 -6.54 15.12 -15.94
CA ALA A 287 -6.46 16.59 -16.07
C ALA A 287 -5.13 17.05 -16.69
N ALA A 288 -4.03 16.35 -16.41
CA ALA A 288 -2.73 16.62 -17.02
C ALA A 288 -2.71 16.28 -18.52
N ALA A 289 -3.41 15.20 -18.93
CA ALA A 289 -3.56 14.83 -20.33
C ALA A 289 -4.41 15.83 -21.11
N GLU A 290 -5.44 16.41 -20.47
CA GLU A 290 -6.24 17.54 -20.99
C GLU A 290 -5.47 18.86 -21.03
N ASN A 291 -4.22 18.92 -20.54
CA ASN A 291 -3.44 20.14 -20.36
C ASN A 291 -4.11 21.19 -19.47
N SER A 292 -5.05 20.81 -18.62
CA SER A 292 -5.79 21.72 -17.74
C SER A 292 -5.11 21.82 -16.37
N ILE A 293 -4.25 22.85 -16.23
CA ILE A 293 -3.56 23.15 -14.96
C ILE A 293 -4.56 23.51 -13.87
N GLU A 294 -5.63 24.18 -14.22
CA GLU A 294 -6.71 24.55 -13.29
C GLU A 294 -7.38 23.31 -12.69
N ASN A 295 -7.76 22.34 -13.53
CA ASN A 295 -8.35 21.09 -13.08
C ASN A 295 -7.39 20.29 -12.21
N VAL A 296 -6.08 20.27 -12.53
CA VAL A 296 -5.06 19.61 -11.70
C VAL A 296 -5.04 20.21 -10.30
N LYS A 297 -4.95 21.56 -10.18
CA LYS A 297 -4.96 22.23 -8.86
C LYS A 297 -6.27 21.98 -8.10
N ALA A 298 -7.40 22.05 -8.80
CA ALA A 298 -8.72 21.85 -8.22
C ALA A 298 -8.90 20.42 -7.69
N TYR A 299 -8.47 19.39 -8.43
CA TYR A 299 -8.54 18.01 -7.98
C TYR A 299 -7.66 17.77 -6.76
N ILE A 300 -6.42 18.28 -6.73
CA ILE A 300 -5.54 18.17 -5.57
C ILE A 300 -6.18 18.82 -4.34
N LYS A 301 -6.71 20.04 -4.47
CA LYS A 301 -7.39 20.74 -3.36
C LYS A 301 -8.61 19.95 -2.86
N LYS A 302 -9.46 19.46 -3.78
CA LYS A 302 -10.66 18.70 -3.42
C LYS A 302 -10.31 17.38 -2.74
N THR A 303 -9.42 16.58 -3.32
CA THR A 303 -9.05 15.28 -2.73
C THR A 303 -8.33 15.44 -1.40
N TYR A 304 -7.45 16.45 -1.26
CA TYR A 304 -6.82 16.78 0.01
C TYR A 304 -7.84 17.06 1.11
N TRP A 305 -8.77 18.00 0.88
CA TRP A 305 -9.74 18.35 1.91
C TRP A 305 -10.73 17.22 2.21
N LEU A 306 -11.20 16.50 1.19
CA LEU A 306 -12.11 15.38 1.39
C LEU A 306 -11.47 14.29 2.27
N VAL A 307 -10.24 13.89 1.97
CA VAL A 307 -9.58 12.85 2.76
C VAL A 307 -9.16 13.36 4.15
N THR A 308 -8.77 14.63 4.25
CA THR A 308 -8.42 15.24 5.54
C THR A 308 -9.62 15.26 6.49
N ILE A 309 -10.80 15.64 6.00
CA ILE A 309 -12.03 15.63 6.80
C ILE A 309 -12.39 14.20 7.23
N MET A 310 -12.30 13.23 6.31
CA MET A 310 -12.57 11.83 6.66
C MET A 310 -11.61 11.30 7.73
N MET A 311 -10.31 11.50 7.56
CA MET A 311 -9.31 11.06 8.53
C MET A 311 -9.41 11.82 9.85
N PHE A 312 -9.75 13.12 9.81
CA PHE A 312 -9.94 13.92 11.02
C PHE A 312 -11.12 13.39 11.87
N VAL A 313 -12.26 13.10 11.23
CA VAL A 313 -13.44 12.55 11.92
C VAL A 313 -13.14 11.18 12.51
N ILE A 314 -12.54 10.27 11.70
CA ILE A 314 -12.17 8.93 12.19
C ILE A 314 -11.11 9.05 13.30
N GLY A 315 -10.07 9.82 13.10
CA GLY A 315 -8.99 10.00 14.08
C GLY A 315 -9.48 10.61 15.39
N LEU A 316 -10.40 11.59 15.33
CA LEU A 316 -11.02 12.16 16.52
C LEU A 316 -11.87 11.12 17.26
N ALA A 317 -12.65 10.32 16.54
CA ALA A 317 -13.42 9.23 17.14
C ALA A 317 -12.51 8.20 17.83
N LEU A 318 -11.41 7.79 17.17
CA LEU A 318 -10.43 6.87 17.77
C LEU A 318 -9.76 7.47 19.01
N LEU A 319 -9.42 8.76 18.98
CA LEU A 319 -8.81 9.46 20.12
C LEU A 319 -9.75 9.52 21.32
N LEU A 320 -11.02 9.89 21.08
CA LEU A 320 -12.03 9.97 22.14
C LEU A 320 -12.38 8.59 22.75
N THR A 321 -12.26 7.54 21.96
CA THR A 321 -12.52 6.16 22.40
C THR A 321 -11.27 5.38 22.76
N ALA A 322 -10.08 6.00 22.73
CA ALA A 322 -8.78 5.33 22.88
C ALA A 322 -8.70 4.46 24.15
N ASN A 323 -9.16 4.97 25.28
CA ASN A 323 -9.15 4.22 26.54
C ASN A 323 -10.00 2.95 26.47
N ILE A 324 -11.20 3.04 25.87
CA ILE A 324 -12.10 1.90 25.71
C ILE A 324 -11.47 0.88 24.75
N LEU A 325 -10.96 1.35 23.61
CA LEU A 325 -10.34 0.49 22.61
C LEU A 325 -9.10 -0.23 23.18
N ASN A 326 -8.25 0.47 23.91
CA ASN A 326 -7.06 -0.13 24.52
C ASN A 326 -7.40 -1.24 25.51
N GLN A 327 -8.49 -1.09 26.29
CA GLN A 327 -8.94 -2.11 27.26
C GLN A 327 -9.32 -3.45 26.61
N PHE A 328 -9.74 -3.46 25.33
CA PHE A 328 -9.98 -4.71 24.60
C PHE A 328 -8.70 -5.48 24.29
N PHE A 329 -7.54 -4.82 24.26
CA PHE A 329 -6.28 -5.43 23.91
C PHE A 329 -5.41 -5.76 25.14
N THR A 330 -5.41 -4.89 26.14
CA THR A 330 -4.53 -5.02 27.31
C THR A 330 -5.06 -4.29 28.55
N THR A 331 -4.66 -4.78 29.72
CA THR A 331 -4.87 -4.11 31.03
C THR A 331 -3.59 -3.45 31.56
N ASP A 332 -2.46 -3.64 30.88
CA ASP A 332 -1.18 -3.03 31.26
C ASP A 332 -1.19 -1.53 30.98
N ARG A 333 -1.06 -0.72 32.04
CA ARG A 333 -1.10 0.76 31.95
C ARG A 333 0.01 1.34 31.07
N ILE A 334 1.20 0.74 31.04
CA ILE A 334 2.30 1.24 30.23
C ILE A 334 1.99 1.03 28.75
N ALA A 335 1.49 -0.15 28.39
CA ALA A 335 1.08 -0.45 27.02
C ALA A 335 -0.12 0.40 26.59
N MET A 336 -1.11 0.63 27.47
CA MET A 336 -2.24 1.51 27.19
C MET A 336 -1.81 2.96 26.94
N ASN A 337 -0.90 3.50 27.75
CA ASN A 337 -0.36 4.85 27.57
C ASN A 337 0.43 4.96 26.25
N ALA A 338 1.26 3.97 25.95
CA ALA A 338 2.00 3.92 24.69
C ALA A 338 1.05 3.89 23.48
N SER A 339 0.00 3.08 23.52
CA SER A 339 -1.03 3.04 22.47
C SER A 339 -1.75 4.39 22.33
N THR A 340 -2.12 5.03 23.44
CA THR A 340 -2.75 6.36 23.42
C THR A 340 -1.83 7.41 22.81
N THR A 341 -0.52 7.36 23.08
CA THR A 341 0.49 8.22 22.44
C THR A 341 0.46 8.05 20.92
N VAL A 342 0.45 6.80 20.41
CA VAL A 342 0.35 6.50 18.98
C VAL A 342 -0.90 7.10 18.35
N ILE A 343 -2.05 6.89 18.99
CA ILE A 343 -3.35 7.41 18.51
C ILE A 343 -3.34 8.95 18.47
N LEU A 344 -2.83 9.60 19.51
CA LEU A 344 -2.74 11.06 19.61
C LEU A 344 -1.85 11.63 18.49
N PHE A 345 -0.62 11.12 18.35
CA PHE A 345 0.28 11.62 17.30
C PHE A 345 -0.22 11.32 15.89
N SER A 346 -0.89 10.17 15.66
CA SER A 346 -1.55 9.86 14.38
C SER A 346 -2.67 10.86 14.06
N PHE A 347 -3.45 11.27 15.07
CA PHE A 347 -4.46 12.31 14.91
C PHE A 347 -3.85 13.67 14.59
N LEU A 348 -2.84 14.11 15.34
CA LEU A 348 -2.13 15.37 15.11
C LEU A 348 -1.45 15.42 13.73
N ALA A 349 -0.95 14.28 13.26
CA ALA A 349 -0.30 14.17 11.95
C ALA A 349 -1.29 14.16 10.77
N THR A 350 -2.60 14.08 10.99
CA THR A 350 -3.62 13.91 9.94
C THR A 350 -3.45 14.88 8.78
N PHE A 351 -3.32 16.18 9.05
CA PHE A 351 -3.17 17.22 8.00
C PHE A 351 -1.89 17.02 7.18
N PHE A 352 -0.83 16.57 7.80
CA PHE A 352 0.47 16.40 7.16
C PHE A 352 0.55 15.10 6.36
N VAL A 353 0.02 14.01 6.90
CA VAL A 353 -0.07 12.71 6.22
C VAL A 353 -0.93 12.82 4.96
N THR A 354 -2.12 13.43 5.08
CA THR A 354 -3.02 13.62 3.93
C THR A 354 -2.39 14.52 2.87
N GLY A 355 -1.68 15.58 3.30
CA GLY A 355 -0.97 16.48 2.41
C GLY A 355 0.19 15.80 1.69
N ALA A 356 1.07 15.13 2.43
CA ALA A 356 2.20 14.39 1.85
C ALA A 356 1.73 13.35 0.83
N THR A 357 0.71 12.56 1.18
CA THR A 357 0.18 11.51 0.31
C THR A 357 -0.54 12.07 -0.92
N THR A 358 -1.34 13.13 -0.76
CA THR A 358 -2.04 13.77 -1.89
C THR A 358 -1.06 14.38 -2.89
N TYR A 359 0.00 15.08 -2.43
CA TYR A 359 1.00 15.64 -3.34
C TYR A 359 1.90 14.56 -3.96
N THR A 360 2.22 13.48 -3.24
CA THR A 360 2.86 12.29 -3.82
C THR A 360 2.02 11.72 -4.96
N ALA A 361 0.73 11.50 -4.73
CA ALA A 361 -0.21 11.02 -5.74
C ALA A 361 -0.32 11.99 -6.93
N ALA A 362 -0.32 13.30 -6.67
CA ALA A 362 -0.34 14.32 -7.72
C ALA A 362 0.93 14.27 -8.59
N PHE A 363 2.11 14.11 -8.01
CA PHE A 363 3.36 13.95 -8.75
C PHE A 363 3.37 12.66 -9.58
N GLN A 364 2.89 11.55 -9.03
CA GLN A 364 2.74 10.29 -9.75
C GLN A 364 1.74 10.44 -10.92
N GLY A 365 0.64 11.19 -10.71
CA GLY A 365 -0.35 11.51 -11.73
C GLY A 365 0.22 12.32 -12.89
N ILE A 366 1.06 13.33 -12.65
CA ILE A 366 1.71 14.10 -13.73
C ILE A 366 2.89 13.36 -14.39
N GLY A 367 3.33 12.22 -13.82
CA GLY A 367 4.44 11.41 -14.33
C GLY A 367 5.83 11.85 -13.81
N ASN A 368 5.91 12.39 -12.61
CA ASN A 368 7.16 12.69 -11.94
C ASN A 368 7.28 11.90 -10.63
N THR A 369 7.82 10.69 -10.71
CA THR A 369 7.97 9.79 -9.56
C THR A 369 9.26 9.97 -8.78
N LYS A 370 10.25 10.69 -9.35
CA LYS A 370 11.54 10.91 -8.71
C LYS A 370 11.45 11.83 -7.49
N LEU A 371 10.67 12.93 -7.60
CA LEU A 371 10.53 13.87 -6.48
C LEU A 371 9.89 13.23 -5.22
N PRO A 372 8.77 12.50 -5.31
CA PRO A 372 8.25 11.74 -4.18
C PRO A 372 9.26 10.74 -3.60
N PHE A 373 9.99 10.01 -4.45
CA PHE A 373 11.03 9.09 -4.01
C PHE A 373 12.10 9.79 -3.16
N TYR A 374 12.67 10.88 -3.64
CA TYR A 374 13.67 11.64 -2.87
C TYR A 374 13.09 12.23 -1.57
N ALA A 375 11.88 12.81 -1.64
CA ALA A 375 11.22 13.37 -0.47
C ALA A 375 10.96 12.30 0.60
N THR A 376 10.47 11.13 0.19
CA THR A 376 10.20 10.00 1.10
C THR A 376 11.49 9.43 1.67
N THR A 377 12.52 9.21 0.85
CA THR A 377 13.81 8.68 1.31
C THR A 377 14.47 9.61 2.33
N LEU A 378 14.51 10.92 2.03
CA LEU A 378 15.05 11.91 2.96
C LEU A 378 14.23 12.01 4.24
N GLY A 379 12.90 12.02 4.13
CA GLY A 379 12.01 12.06 5.29
C GLY A 379 12.15 10.82 6.17
N MET A 380 12.14 9.62 5.58
CA MET A 380 12.21 8.36 6.32
C MET A 380 13.56 8.17 7.01
N PHE A 381 14.68 8.33 6.29
CA PHE A 381 16.00 8.08 6.85
C PHE A 381 16.57 9.28 7.59
N GLY A 382 16.42 10.52 7.08
CA GLY A 382 16.95 11.74 7.69
C GLY A 382 16.15 12.18 8.91
N ILE A 383 14.81 12.29 8.76
CA ILE A 383 13.98 12.84 9.84
C ILE A 383 13.43 11.71 10.72
N ARG A 384 12.67 10.78 10.14
CA ARG A 384 11.99 9.76 10.94
C ARG A 384 12.98 8.86 11.69
N LEU A 385 14.01 8.36 11.02
CA LEU A 385 14.97 7.43 11.63
C LEU A 385 16.02 8.16 12.48
N LEU A 386 16.82 9.07 11.89
CA LEU A 386 17.93 9.71 12.62
C LEU A 386 17.42 10.65 13.70
N LEU A 387 16.49 11.56 13.39
CA LEU A 387 15.93 12.46 14.39
C LEU A 387 15.08 11.67 15.41
N GLY A 388 14.34 10.64 14.98
CA GLY A 388 13.58 9.77 15.88
C GLY A 388 14.47 9.03 16.87
N ALA A 389 15.59 8.46 16.42
CA ALA A 389 16.59 7.86 17.32
C ALA A 389 17.18 8.87 18.31
N PHE A 390 17.52 10.07 17.81
CA PHE A 390 18.05 11.14 18.67
C PHE A 390 17.03 11.61 19.71
N LEU A 391 15.78 11.85 19.34
CA LEU A 391 14.74 12.28 20.27
C LEU A 391 14.39 11.17 21.27
N ALA A 392 14.23 9.92 20.80
CA ALA A 392 13.81 8.82 21.65
C ALA A 392 14.90 8.36 22.63
N LEU A 393 16.12 8.17 22.13
CA LEU A 393 17.23 7.59 22.90
C LEU A 393 18.19 8.66 23.44
N GLY A 394 18.50 9.70 22.64
CA GLY A 394 19.42 10.78 23.04
C GLY A 394 18.78 11.74 24.05
N LEU A 395 17.61 12.28 23.74
CA LEU A 395 16.86 13.16 24.64
C LEU A 395 15.96 12.41 25.63
N LYS A 396 15.91 11.07 25.56
CA LYS A 396 15.12 10.19 26.44
C LYS A 396 13.60 10.48 26.40
N LEU A 397 13.09 11.01 25.29
CA LEU A 397 11.65 11.23 25.11
C LEU A 397 10.87 9.93 24.83
N GLY A 398 11.57 8.79 24.69
CA GLY A 398 10.95 7.49 24.50
C GLY A 398 10.08 7.43 23.24
N LEU A 399 8.89 6.84 23.36
CA LEU A 399 7.96 6.67 22.25
C LEU A 399 7.44 7.99 21.68
N GLU A 400 7.25 9.01 22.52
CA GLU A 400 6.82 10.34 22.08
C GLU A 400 7.84 10.97 21.13
N GLY A 401 9.14 10.78 21.39
CA GLY A 401 10.21 11.22 20.50
C GLY A 401 10.19 10.56 19.14
N VAL A 402 9.87 9.25 19.06
CA VAL A 402 9.70 8.54 17.81
C VAL A 402 8.52 9.12 17.02
N TRP A 403 7.34 9.26 17.64
CA TRP A 403 6.15 9.72 16.98
C TRP A 403 6.17 11.20 16.60
N LEU A 404 6.90 12.02 17.37
CA LEU A 404 7.21 13.40 17.01
C LEU A 404 8.03 13.44 15.70
N ALA A 405 9.03 12.57 15.56
CA ALA A 405 9.80 12.48 14.33
C ALA A 405 8.94 11.99 13.14
N VAL A 406 7.99 11.08 13.37
CA VAL A 406 7.00 10.67 12.35
C VAL A 406 6.13 11.86 11.90
N LEU A 407 5.68 12.69 12.83
CA LEU A 407 4.91 13.89 12.53
C LEU A 407 5.75 14.88 11.72
N LEU A 408 7.00 15.16 12.13
CA LEU A 408 7.93 16.07 11.46
C LEU A 408 8.31 15.57 10.06
N ASP A 409 8.50 14.26 9.85
CA ASP A 409 8.71 13.68 8.53
C ASP A 409 7.53 13.95 7.59
N ASN A 410 6.30 13.72 8.04
CA ASN A 410 5.11 13.97 7.24
C ASN A 410 4.93 15.48 6.94
N LEU A 411 5.22 16.35 7.90
CA LEU A 411 5.22 17.81 7.73
C LEU A 411 6.25 18.22 6.67
N PHE A 412 7.49 17.71 6.77
CA PHE A 412 8.55 17.99 5.80
C PHE A 412 8.13 17.56 4.38
N ARG A 413 7.67 16.32 4.22
CA ARG A 413 7.22 15.79 2.92
C ARG A 413 6.08 16.61 2.35
N PHE A 414 5.09 16.96 3.17
CA PHE A 414 3.98 17.79 2.73
C PHE A 414 4.44 19.15 2.22
N ILE A 415 5.22 19.89 3.02
CA ILE A 415 5.69 21.24 2.66
C ILE A 415 6.60 21.17 1.43
N PHE A 416 7.58 20.27 1.43
CA PHE A 416 8.52 20.10 0.33
C PHE A 416 7.81 19.79 -0.99
N LEU A 417 6.93 18.78 -0.99
CA LEU A 417 6.20 18.39 -2.19
C LEU A 417 5.25 19.50 -2.67
N LYS A 418 4.53 20.17 -1.76
CA LYS A 418 3.64 21.29 -2.10
C LYS A 418 4.40 22.44 -2.78
N ILE A 419 5.53 22.86 -2.22
CA ILE A 419 6.36 23.93 -2.78
C ILE A 419 6.89 23.52 -4.16
N LYS A 420 7.47 22.33 -4.29
CA LYS A 420 8.00 21.83 -5.56
C LYS A 420 6.91 21.65 -6.61
N PHE A 421 5.72 21.20 -6.22
CA PHE A 421 4.59 21.05 -7.13
C PHE A 421 4.13 22.41 -7.69
N ASN A 422 3.95 23.40 -6.84
CA ASN A 422 3.56 24.75 -7.26
C ASN A 422 4.60 25.38 -8.22
N ARG A 423 5.89 25.24 -7.91
CA ARG A 423 6.97 25.73 -8.79
C ARG A 423 6.98 25.00 -10.15
N SER A 424 6.75 23.69 -10.19
CA SER A 424 6.73 22.92 -11.44
C SER A 424 5.57 23.29 -12.36
N LEU A 425 4.42 23.65 -11.80
CA LEU A 425 3.27 24.14 -12.56
C LEU A 425 3.52 25.55 -13.12
N THR A 426 4.12 26.43 -12.33
CA THR A 426 4.46 27.80 -12.76
C THR A 426 5.44 27.78 -13.93
N SER A 427 6.47 26.93 -13.89
CA SER A 427 7.46 26.79 -14.97
C SER A 427 6.84 26.25 -16.27
N LYS A 428 5.84 25.34 -16.20
CA LYS A 428 5.10 24.88 -17.38
C LYS A 428 4.17 25.95 -17.97
N ILE A 429 3.62 26.82 -17.15
CA ILE A 429 2.81 27.96 -17.60
C ILE A 429 3.67 28.94 -18.37
N LEU A 430 4.87 29.27 -17.86
CA LEU A 430 5.81 30.16 -18.51
C LEU A 430 6.32 29.62 -19.86
N LYS A 431 6.62 28.30 -19.94
CA LYS A 431 7.02 27.65 -21.20
C LYS A 431 5.92 27.54 -22.27
N LYS A 432 4.67 27.76 -21.93
CA LYS A 432 3.53 27.72 -22.86
C LYS A 432 3.16 29.13 -23.38
N LYS A 433 3.72 30.20 -22.78
CA LYS A 433 3.50 31.62 -23.18
C LYS A 433 4.57 32.15 -24.13
N TYR A 434 5.63 31.42 -24.37
CA TYR A 434 6.69 31.64 -25.35
C TYR A 434 6.80 30.39 -26.25
#